data_1f06e25b13324a64a2435407f2346ef8
#
_entry.id   1f06e25b13324a64a2435407f2346ef8
#
_cell.length_a   1.000
_cell.length_b   1.000
_cell.length_c   1.000
_cell.angle_alpha   90.00
_cell.angle_beta   90.00
_cell.angle_gamma   90.00
#
_symmetry.space_group_name_H-M   'P 1'
#
loop_
_entity.id
_entity.type
_entity.pdbx_description
1 polymer ?
#
loop_
_entity_poly.entity_id
_entity_poly.type
_entity_poly.pdbx_seq_one_letter_code
_entity_poly.pdbx_strand_id
1 'polypeptide(L)'
;MSKINHRKLSWLPYITIVIFLHIIGFSFLWIAGKDHHILFGMGILAYTLGLRHAFDADHIAAIDNTVRKLLQQRRDPVGVGFYFSIGHSTVVFLMAVLLGISVKWAKSELPHFQDIGGTIGTLVSGFFLVLIGILNLIILVSLIKLFAKLRHQRV
;
A
#
# COMPACT_ATOMS: atom_id res chain seq x y z
N MET A 1 38.84 4.49 19.02
CA MET A 1 38.56 4.24 17.58
C MET A 1 37.61 3.08 17.31
N SER A 2 36.65 2.72 18.19
CA SER A 2 35.79 1.54 17.99
C SER A 2 34.28 1.83 17.72
N LYS A 3 33.85 3.07 17.73
CA LYS A 3 32.43 3.44 17.57
C LYS A 3 31.93 3.49 16.11
N ILE A 4 32.79 3.38 15.12
CA ILE A 4 32.44 3.50 13.69
C ILE A 4 31.91 2.18 13.10
N ASN A 5 32.22 1.03 13.72
CA ASN A 5 31.91 -0.27 13.15
C ASN A 5 30.47 -0.78 13.44
N HIS A 6 29.84 -0.34 14.54
CA HIS A 6 28.48 -0.75 14.89
C HIS A 6 27.40 -0.06 14.03
N ARG A 7 27.70 1.10 13.46
CA ARG A 7 26.75 1.86 12.61
C ARG A 7 26.64 1.31 11.18
N LYS A 8 27.67 0.59 10.70
CA LYS A 8 27.70 0.08 9.31
C LYS A 8 26.86 -1.18 9.06
N LEU A 9 26.40 -1.85 10.12
CA LEU A 9 25.64 -3.11 10.00
C LEU A 9 24.23 -3.05 10.61
N SER A 10 23.74 -1.89 11.03
CA SER A 10 22.42 -1.76 11.67
C SER A 10 21.23 -2.09 10.73
N TRP A 11 21.44 -2.04 9.42
CA TRP A 11 20.45 -2.38 8.41
C TRP A 11 20.40 -3.88 8.06
N LEU A 12 21.47 -4.62 8.39
CA LEU A 12 21.62 -6.03 8.02
C LEU A 12 20.46 -6.93 8.51
N PRO A 13 19.99 -6.85 9.77
CA PRO A 13 18.91 -7.70 10.24
C PRO A 13 17.62 -7.48 9.46
N TYR A 14 17.31 -6.26 9.06
CA TYR A 14 16.10 -5.94 8.29
C TYR A 14 16.14 -6.58 6.90
N ILE A 15 17.26 -6.44 6.19
CA ILE A 15 17.43 -7.08 4.87
C ILE A 15 17.39 -8.60 4.97
N THR A 16 18.05 -9.18 5.99
CA THR A 16 18.03 -10.63 6.20
C THR A 16 16.59 -11.14 6.38
N ILE A 17 15.79 -10.47 7.19
CA ILE A 17 14.39 -10.84 7.39
C ILE A 17 13.60 -10.70 6.08
N VAL A 18 13.79 -9.62 5.33
CA VAL A 18 13.10 -9.40 4.05
C VAL A 18 13.44 -10.49 3.05
N ILE A 19 14.73 -10.83 2.89
CA ILE A 19 15.17 -11.91 2.00
C ILE A 19 14.55 -13.26 2.44
N PHE A 20 14.56 -13.54 3.73
CA PHE A 20 14.00 -14.77 4.28
C PHE A 20 12.50 -14.89 4.00
N LEU A 21 11.74 -13.80 4.19
CA LEU A 21 10.32 -13.75 3.86
C LEU A 21 10.05 -13.97 2.36
N HIS A 22 10.89 -13.42 1.48
CA HIS A 22 10.79 -13.66 0.04
C HIS A 22 11.06 -15.12 -0.31
N ILE A 23 12.10 -15.71 0.25
CA ILE A 23 12.44 -17.14 0.02
C ILE A 23 11.27 -18.01 0.46
N ILE A 24 10.72 -17.78 1.64
CA ILE A 24 9.56 -18.53 2.15
C ILE A 24 8.36 -18.33 1.22
N GLY A 25 8.00 -17.08 0.92
CA GLY A 25 6.83 -16.76 0.10
C GLY A 25 6.89 -17.38 -1.30
N PHE A 26 8.03 -17.26 -1.98
CA PHE A 26 8.20 -17.88 -3.30
C PHE A 26 8.29 -19.40 -3.23
N SER A 27 8.86 -19.98 -2.17
CA SER A 27 8.86 -21.42 -1.97
C SER A 27 7.44 -21.98 -1.80
N PHE A 28 6.63 -21.33 -0.96
CA PHE A 28 5.22 -21.71 -0.81
C PHE A 28 4.43 -21.53 -2.11
N LEU A 29 4.65 -20.42 -2.83
CA LEU A 29 4.00 -20.20 -4.10
C LEU A 29 4.36 -21.26 -5.13
N TRP A 30 5.63 -21.68 -5.17
CA TRP A 30 6.10 -22.75 -6.04
C TRP A 30 5.45 -24.09 -5.69
N ILE A 31 5.48 -24.47 -4.39
CA ILE A 31 4.91 -25.73 -3.91
C ILE A 31 3.39 -25.78 -4.19
N ALA A 32 2.66 -24.72 -3.87
CA ALA A 32 1.21 -24.65 -4.09
C ALA A 32 0.82 -24.50 -5.56
N GLY A 33 1.66 -23.83 -6.35
CA GLY A 33 1.36 -23.47 -7.74
C GLY A 33 1.83 -24.48 -8.77
N LYS A 34 2.73 -25.42 -8.45
CA LYS A 34 3.26 -26.39 -9.41
C LYS A 34 2.18 -27.23 -10.07
N ASP A 35 1.12 -27.59 -9.33
CA ASP A 35 0.00 -28.41 -9.79
C ASP A 35 -1.23 -27.55 -10.15
N HIS A 36 -1.19 -26.23 -9.88
CA HIS A 36 -2.29 -25.29 -10.07
C HIS A 36 -1.82 -23.98 -10.69
N HIS A 37 -1.69 -23.95 -12.01
CA HIS A 37 -1.19 -22.77 -12.75
C HIS A 37 -1.96 -21.48 -12.46
N ILE A 38 -3.27 -21.59 -12.18
CA ILE A 38 -4.10 -20.44 -11.80
C ILE A 38 -3.62 -19.83 -10.46
N LEU A 39 -3.34 -20.66 -9.46
CA LEU A 39 -2.83 -20.20 -8.18
C LEU A 39 -1.45 -19.54 -8.31
N PHE A 40 -0.59 -20.11 -9.16
CA PHE A 40 0.71 -19.52 -9.45
C PHE A 40 0.56 -18.13 -10.09
N GLY A 41 -0.28 -18.01 -11.11
CA GLY A 41 -0.57 -16.72 -11.76
C GLY A 41 -1.16 -15.69 -10.82
N MET A 42 -2.10 -16.09 -9.95
CA MET A 42 -2.69 -15.21 -8.92
C MET A 42 -1.65 -14.76 -7.90
N GLY A 43 -0.73 -15.65 -7.48
CA GLY A 43 0.34 -15.30 -6.56
C GLY A 43 1.33 -14.29 -7.13
N ILE A 44 1.73 -14.46 -8.39
CA ILE A 44 2.58 -13.48 -9.10
C ILE A 44 1.85 -12.14 -9.26
N LEU A 45 0.57 -12.17 -9.64
CA LEU A 45 -0.24 -10.96 -9.73
C LEU A 45 -0.34 -10.24 -8.38
N ALA A 46 -0.63 -10.96 -7.30
CA ALA A 46 -0.69 -10.39 -5.96
C ALA A 46 0.65 -9.77 -5.53
N TYR A 47 1.76 -10.44 -5.82
CA TYR A 47 3.10 -9.92 -5.54
C TYR A 47 3.39 -8.62 -6.32
N THR A 48 3.09 -8.59 -7.61
CA THR A 48 3.31 -7.39 -8.45
C THR A 48 2.43 -6.21 -8.03
N LEU A 49 1.16 -6.47 -7.66
CA LEU A 49 0.28 -5.44 -7.12
C LEU A 49 0.76 -4.93 -5.76
N GLY A 50 1.24 -5.83 -4.89
CA GLY A 50 1.85 -5.46 -3.61
C GLY A 50 3.11 -4.61 -3.79
N LEU A 51 3.97 -4.96 -4.76
CA LEU A 51 5.15 -4.18 -5.08
C LEU A 51 4.77 -2.77 -5.60
N ARG A 52 3.79 -2.68 -6.50
CA ARG A 52 3.26 -1.39 -6.96
C ARG A 52 2.73 -0.55 -5.80
N HIS A 53 1.97 -1.17 -4.88
CA HIS A 53 1.43 -0.48 -3.70
C HIS A 53 2.54 0.03 -2.77
N ALA A 54 3.65 -0.70 -2.63
CA ALA A 54 4.80 -0.25 -1.83
C ALA A 54 5.44 1.05 -2.36
N PHE A 55 5.31 1.34 -3.66
CA PHE A 55 5.79 2.58 -4.29
C PHE A 55 4.73 3.67 -4.36
N ASP A 56 3.61 3.53 -3.67
CA ASP A 56 2.58 4.58 -3.63
C ASP A 56 3.11 5.82 -2.92
N ALA A 57 2.74 6.99 -3.44
CA ALA A 57 3.24 8.28 -2.94
C ALA A 57 2.95 8.50 -1.46
N ASP A 58 1.80 8.01 -0.98
CA ASP A 58 1.38 8.13 0.41
C ASP A 58 2.30 7.36 1.37
N HIS A 59 2.74 6.16 0.98
CA HIS A 59 3.67 5.36 1.76
C HIS A 59 5.06 6.00 1.81
N ILE A 60 5.54 6.47 0.65
CA ILE A 60 6.82 7.17 0.54
C ILE A 60 6.81 8.42 1.41
N ALA A 61 5.74 9.23 1.35
CA ALA A 61 5.60 10.45 2.13
C ALA A 61 5.53 10.16 3.64
N ALA A 62 4.82 9.13 4.06
CA ALA A 62 4.73 8.74 5.48
C ALA A 62 6.08 8.31 6.05
N ILE A 63 6.83 7.50 5.29
CA ILE A 63 8.19 7.07 5.66
C ILE A 63 9.13 8.26 5.71
N ASP A 64 9.15 9.12 4.68
CA ASP A 64 10.02 10.30 4.62
C ASP A 64 9.76 11.26 5.77
N ASN A 65 8.51 11.58 6.07
CA ASN A 65 8.13 12.42 7.21
C ASN A 65 8.63 11.86 8.54
N THR A 66 8.51 10.54 8.74
CA THR A 66 8.98 9.86 9.95
C THR A 66 10.50 9.90 10.05
N VAL A 67 11.20 9.65 8.95
CA VAL A 67 12.67 9.72 8.87
C VAL A 67 13.15 11.13 9.20
N ARG A 68 12.56 12.16 8.58
CA ARG A 68 12.90 13.57 8.86
C ARG A 68 12.71 13.93 10.33
N LYS A 69 11.58 13.51 10.93
CA LYS A 69 11.29 13.76 12.35
C LYS A 69 12.33 13.11 13.26
N LEU A 70 12.72 11.86 12.99
CA LEU A 70 13.74 11.18 13.78
C LEU A 70 15.12 11.84 13.65
N LEU A 71 15.50 12.27 12.45
CA LEU A 71 16.74 12.98 12.20
C LEU A 71 16.77 14.33 12.96
N GLN A 72 15.66 15.08 12.98
CA GLN A 72 15.55 16.31 13.77
C GLN A 72 15.72 16.05 15.27
N GLN A 73 15.23 14.90 15.74
CA GLN A 73 15.39 14.46 17.13
C GLN A 73 16.76 13.81 17.42
N ARG A 74 17.69 13.80 16.46
CA ARG A 74 19.00 13.13 16.54
C ARG A 74 18.90 11.62 16.82
N ARG A 75 17.80 10.99 16.40
CA ARG A 75 17.57 9.53 16.50
C ARG A 75 17.93 8.86 15.20
N ASP A 76 18.30 7.57 15.28
CA ASP A 76 18.63 6.78 14.11
C ASP A 76 17.34 6.37 13.38
N PRO A 77 17.18 6.68 12.08
CA PRO A 77 15.99 6.33 11.30
C PRO A 77 16.07 4.93 10.69
N VAL A 78 17.12 4.16 10.95
CA VAL A 78 17.29 2.82 10.38
C VAL A 78 16.12 1.93 10.79
N GLY A 79 15.51 1.27 9.82
CA GLY A 79 14.37 0.37 10.03
C GLY A 79 12.99 1.01 9.94
N VAL A 80 12.86 2.32 9.80
CA VAL A 80 11.54 3.00 9.71
C VAL A 80 10.67 2.36 8.62
N GLY A 81 11.20 2.16 7.41
CA GLY A 81 10.45 1.54 6.31
C GLY A 81 10.04 0.09 6.64
N PHE A 82 10.90 -0.67 7.31
CA PHE A 82 10.59 -2.04 7.72
C PHE A 82 9.44 -2.09 8.73
N TYR A 83 9.51 -1.29 9.79
CA TYR A 83 8.43 -1.25 10.81
C TYR A 83 7.13 -0.69 10.25
N PHE A 84 7.22 0.31 9.39
CA PHE A 84 6.06 0.83 8.68
C PHE A 84 5.39 -0.26 7.83
N SER A 85 6.17 -1.00 7.04
CA SER A 85 5.66 -2.07 6.17
C SER A 85 5.00 -3.20 6.97
N ILE A 86 5.62 -3.64 8.08
CA ILE A 86 5.03 -4.67 8.94
C ILE A 86 3.73 -4.17 9.57
N GLY A 87 3.73 -2.96 10.14
CA GLY A 87 2.54 -2.40 10.78
C GLY A 87 1.39 -2.24 9.78
N HIS A 88 1.68 -1.65 8.63
CA HIS A 88 0.68 -1.46 7.56
C HIS A 88 0.14 -2.80 7.05
N SER A 89 1.02 -3.75 6.71
CA SER A 89 0.61 -5.07 6.22
C SER A 89 -0.21 -5.84 7.25
N THR A 90 0.11 -5.72 8.54
CA THR A 90 -0.66 -6.36 9.62
C THR A 90 -2.08 -5.79 9.68
N VAL A 91 -2.23 -4.47 9.62
CA VAL A 91 -3.55 -3.82 9.63
C VAL A 91 -4.36 -4.23 8.40
N VAL A 92 -3.76 -4.19 7.21
CA VAL A 92 -4.43 -4.59 5.97
C VAL A 92 -4.85 -6.06 6.02
N PHE A 93 -4.00 -6.94 6.51
CA PHE A 93 -4.31 -8.37 6.66
C PHE A 93 -5.47 -8.58 7.64
N LEU A 94 -5.44 -7.96 8.81
CA LEU A 94 -6.52 -8.07 9.78
C LEU A 94 -7.85 -7.54 9.22
N MET A 95 -7.81 -6.40 8.51
CA MET A 95 -9.00 -5.85 7.85
C MET A 95 -9.52 -6.78 6.76
N ALA A 96 -8.66 -7.40 5.96
CA ALA A 96 -9.05 -8.36 4.94
C ALA A 96 -9.71 -9.61 5.54
N VAL A 97 -9.16 -10.13 6.65
CA VAL A 97 -9.75 -11.27 7.38
C VAL A 97 -11.12 -10.89 7.96
N LEU A 98 -11.22 -9.74 8.62
CA LEU A 98 -12.49 -9.27 9.19
C LEU A 98 -13.55 -9.08 8.11
N LEU A 99 -13.20 -8.46 6.98
CA LEU A 99 -14.11 -8.30 5.85
C LEU A 99 -14.52 -9.65 5.26
N GLY A 100 -13.56 -10.58 5.10
CA GLY A 100 -13.85 -11.91 4.58
C GLY A 100 -14.83 -12.69 5.46
N ILE A 101 -14.67 -12.64 6.78
CA ILE A 101 -15.57 -13.25 7.75
C ILE A 101 -16.93 -12.57 7.70
N SER A 102 -16.96 -11.23 7.72
CA SER A 102 -18.20 -10.44 7.70
C SER A 102 -19.02 -10.70 6.44
N VAL A 103 -18.37 -10.74 5.27
CA VAL A 103 -19.03 -11.03 3.99
C VAL A 103 -19.54 -12.47 3.96
N LYS A 104 -18.78 -13.44 4.47
CA LYS A 104 -19.22 -14.85 4.54
C LYS A 104 -20.44 -14.99 5.44
N TRP A 105 -20.42 -14.36 6.62
CA TRP A 105 -21.55 -14.35 7.54
C TRP A 105 -22.78 -13.67 6.94
N ALA A 106 -22.61 -12.49 6.34
CA ALA A 106 -23.70 -11.78 5.69
C ALA A 106 -24.32 -12.58 4.53
N LYS A 107 -23.49 -13.30 3.77
CA LYS A 107 -23.98 -14.17 2.69
C LYS A 107 -24.78 -15.36 3.19
N SER A 108 -24.45 -15.92 4.35
CA SER A 108 -25.18 -17.07 4.92
C SER A 108 -26.52 -16.66 5.55
N GLU A 109 -26.58 -15.49 6.17
CA GLU A 109 -27.74 -15.05 6.96
C GLU A 109 -28.73 -14.17 6.19
N LEU A 110 -28.27 -13.46 5.13
CA LEU A 110 -29.06 -12.42 4.48
C LEU A 110 -29.02 -12.49 2.94
N PRO A 111 -29.51 -13.58 2.31
CA PRO A 111 -29.45 -13.74 0.85
C PRO A 111 -30.17 -12.60 0.07
N HIS A 112 -31.25 -12.04 0.61
CA HIS A 112 -31.99 -10.94 -0.02
C HIS A 112 -31.30 -9.56 0.04
N PHE A 113 -30.37 -9.37 0.97
CA PHE A 113 -29.65 -8.10 1.09
C PHE A 113 -28.45 -7.97 0.11
N GLN A 114 -28.05 -9.06 -0.55
CA GLN A 114 -26.91 -9.04 -1.47
C GLN A 114 -27.18 -8.20 -2.72
N ASP A 115 -28.34 -8.35 -3.30
CA ASP A 115 -28.70 -7.61 -4.53
C ASP A 115 -28.89 -6.13 -4.27
N ILE A 116 -29.58 -5.80 -3.18
CA ILE A 116 -29.82 -4.40 -2.76
C ILE A 116 -28.51 -3.77 -2.31
N GLY A 117 -27.74 -4.44 -1.45
CA GLY A 117 -26.48 -3.95 -0.92
C GLY A 117 -25.40 -3.80 -2.00
N GLY A 118 -25.32 -4.73 -2.95
CA GLY A 118 -24.44 -4.65 -4.10
C GLY A 118 -24.76 -3.46 -4.99
N THR A 119 -26.03 -3.25 -5.29
CA THR A 119 -26.51 -2.12 -6.11
C THR A 119 -26.24 -0.78 -5.41
N ILE A 120 -26.62 -0.66 -4.14
CA ILE A 120 -26.38 0.57 -3.36
C ILE A 120 -24.87 0.84 -3.22
N GLY A 121 -24.06 -0.18 -2.91
CA GLY A 121 -22.61 -0.04 -2.79
C GLY A 121 -21.96 0.42 -4.08
N THR A 122 -22.38 -0.12 -5.22
CA THR A 122 -21.88 0.28 -6.54
C THR A 122 -22.29 1.71 -6.89
N LEU A 123 -23.53 2.10 -6.61
CA LEU A 123 -24.02 3.46 -6.86
C LEU A 123 -23.28 4.49 -5.97
N VAL A 124 -23.13 4.20 -4.68
CA VAL A 124 -22.40 5.07 -3.75
C VAL A 124 -20.93 5.21 -4.16
N SER A 125 -20.25 4.08 -4.43
CA SER A 125 -18.85 4.11 -4.87
C SER A 125 -18.68 4.84 -6.20
N GLY A 126 -19.57 4.59 -7.17
CA GLY A 126 -19.57 5.27 -8.45
C GLY A 126 -19.79 6.78 -8.30
N PHE A 127 -20.73 7.19 -7.45
CA PHE A 127 -20.96 8.60 -7.15
C PHE A 127 -19.72 9.28 -6.54
N PHE A 128 -19.07 8.65 -5.55
CA PHE A 128 -17.85 9.19 -4.95
C PHE A 128 -16.69 9.26 -5.95
N LEU A 129 -16.52 8.27 -6.81
CA LEU A 129 -15.49 8.30 -7.85
C LEU A 129 -15.71 9.46 -8.84
N VAL A 130 -16.94 9.67 -9.27
CA VAL A 130 -17.29 10.81 -10.14
C VAL A 130 -17.05 12.13 -9.43
N LEU A 131 -17.46 12.25 -8.16
CA LEU A 131 -17.25 13.46 -7.36
C LEU A 131 -15.76 13.80 -7.23
N ILE A 132 -14.93 12.82 -6.88
CA ILE A 132 -13.47 12.98 -6.78
C ILE A 132 -12.88 13.32 -8.14
N GLY A 133 -13.35 12.70 -9.21
CA GLY A 133 -12.94 12.99 -10.59
C GLY A 133 -13.24 14.46 -10.97
N ILE A 134 -14.41 14.96 -10.64
CA ILE A 134 -14.80 16.36 -10.89
C ILE A 134 -13.92 17.32 -10.07
N LEU A 135 -13.71 17.04 -8.79
CA LEU A 135 -12.83 17.86 -7.93
C LEU A 135 -11.40 17.92 -8.48
N ASN A 136 -10.85 16.77 -8.87
CA ASN A 136 -9.52 16.72 -9.48
C ASN A 136 -9.45 17.49 -10.81
N LEU A 137 -10.50 17.44 -11.62
CA LEU A 137 -10.59 18.21 -12.86
C LEU A 137 -10.60 19.71 -12.59
N ILE A 138 -11.35 20.18 -11.60
CA ILE A 138 -11.38 21.58 -11.18
C ILE A 138 -10.00 22.04 -10.73
N ILE A 139 -9.31 21.24 -9.92
CA ILE A 139 -7.96 21.52 -9.46
C ILE A 139 -6.99 21.59 -10.65
N LEU A 140 -7.07 20.62 -11.56
CA LEU A 140 -6.22 20.59 -12.76
C LEU A 140 -6.41 21.84 -13.62
N VAL A 141 -7.67 22.23 -13.88
CA VAL A 141 -7.99 23.44 -14.66
C VAL A 141 -7.45 24.69 -13.94
N SER A 142 -7.56 24.76 -12.63
CA SER A 142 -7.03 25.87 -11.83
C SER A 142 -5.51 25.96 -11.92
N LEU A 143 -4.82 24.82 -11.84
CA LEU A 143 -3.37 24.74 -12.00
C LEU A 143 -2.93 25.17 -13.41
N ILE A 144 -3.60 24.68 -14.45
CA ILE A 144 -3.30 25.07 -15.83
C ILE A 144 -3.44 26.59 -16.02
N LYS A 145 -4.52 27.20 -15.50
CA LYS A 145 -4.72 28.64 -15.53
C LYS A 145 -3.62 29.41 -14.80
N LEU A 146 -3.19 28.90 -13.63
CA LEU A 146 -2.11 29.52 -12.86
C LEU A 146 -0.77 29.46 -13.63
N PHE A 147 -0.44 28.29 -14.20
CA PHE A 147 0.77 28.13 -15.02
C PHE A 147 0.75 29.01 -16.26
N ALA A 148 -0.39 29.10 -16.94
CA ALA A 148 -0.55 29.99 -18.11
C ALA A 148 -0.32 31.47 -17.73
N LYS A 149 -0.87 31.91 -16.59
CA LYS A 149 -0.68 33.28 -16.07
C LYS A 149 0.78 33.57 -15.72
N LEU A 150 1.46 32.65 -15.03
CA LEU A 150 2.88 32.79 -14.67
C LEU A 150 3.79 32.82 -15.89
N ARG A 151 3.48 32.04 -16.92
CA ARG A 151 4.23 32.03 -18.17
C ARG A 151 4.09 33.37 -18.91
N HIS A 152 2.92 33.97 -18.88
CA HIS A 152 2.67 35.28 -19.55
C HIS A 152 3.31 36.47 -18.83
N GLN A 153 3.61 36.34 -17.53
CA GLN A 153 4.31 37.38 -16.75
C GLN A 153 5.85 37.32 -16.88
N ARG A 154 6.40 36.29 -17.51
CA ARG A 154 7.87 36.15 -17.73
C ARG A 154 8.33 36.61 -19.13
N VAL A 155 7.44 37.11 -19.96
CA VAL A 155 7.73 37.77 -21.25
C VAL A 155 7.51 39.26 -21.11
#